data_8d05d9528fd786b556c7c483f188e6bf
#
_entry.id   8d05d9528fd786b556c7c483f188e6bf
#
_cell.length_a   1.000
_cell.length_b   1.000
_cell.length_c   1.000
_cell.angle_alpha   90.00
_cell.angle_beta   90.00
_cell.angle_gamma   90.00
#
_symmetry.space_group_name_H-M   'P 1'
#
loop_
_entity.id
_entity.type
_entity.pdbx_description
1 polymer ?
#
loop_
_entity_poly.entity_id
_entity_poly.type
_entity_poly.pdbx_seq_one_letter_code
_entity_poly.pdbx_strand_id
1 'polypeptide(L)'
;MQETAGNAVLPFYILCDESGSMDANGGIDAVNRGLPELHATIAGDPLVSDKCRIGLITFSDMAEELLPLSNLSDVQAMPGCTAKGMTNYGEAFNLLRVVISRDIANMKSQGIQVYRPAVFFITDGEPTDDWEANHRALTDKNVNPQAPHIIAFGVAGANPAVIGKIGTKAAFIANQGVDPGNALKEILKSLTNTIVNSSSSSSPTLMVQQAPTGTTAVPLDTM
;
A
#
# COMPACT_ATOMS: atom_id res chain seq x y z
N MET A 1 -24.79 26.85 -14.02
CA MET A 1 -23.52 26.71 -13.32
C MET A 1 -22.98 25.33 -13.67
N GLN A 2 -21.97 25.25 -14.52
CA GLN A 2 -21.25 23.99 -14.71
C GLN A 2 -20.50 23.74 -13.39
N GLU A 3 -20.85 22.67 -12.67
CA GLU A 3 -19.96 22.11 -11.66
C GLU A 3 -18.66 21.76 -12.38
N THR A 4 -17.62 22.56 -12.12
CA THR A 4 -16.25 22.14 -12.41
C THR A 4 -16.07 20.86 -11.62
N ALA A 5 -15.99 19.72 -12.32
CA ALA A 5 -15.58 18.46 -11.73
C ALA A 5 -14.22 18.74 -11.09
N GLY A 6 -14.24 18.98 -9.78
CA GLY A 6 -13.04 19.32 -9.02
C GLY A 6 -12.03 18.19 -9.17
N ASN A 7 -10.75 18.53 -9.25
CA ASN A 7 -9.63 17.60 -9.26
C ASN A 7 -9.71 16.69 -8.03
N ALA A 8 -10.40 15.57 -8.16
CA ALA A 8 -10.57 14.61 -7.08
C ALA A 8 -9.48 13.54 -7.21
N VAL A 9 -8.70 13.34 -6.15
CA VAL A 9 -7.53 12.47 -6.14
C VAL A 9 -7.73 11.32 -5.15
N LEU A 10 -7.36 10.13 -5.55
CA LEU A 10 -7.30 8.93 -4.72
C LEU A 10 -5.84 8.64 -4.33
N PRO A 11 -5.46 8.85 -3.06
CA PRO A 11 -4.11 8.55 -2.58
C PRO A 11 -3.93 7.04 -2.38
N PHE A 12 -2.82 6.51 -2.87
CA PHE A 12 -2.36 5.15 -2.65
C PHE A 12 -1.00 5.17 -1.97
N TYR A 13 -0.84 4.37 -0.91
CA TYR A 13 0.43 4.17 -0.24
C TYR A 13 0.82 2.71 -0.33
N ILE A 14 2.05 2.46 -0.78
CA ILE A 14 2.68 1.15 -0.70
C ILE A 14 3.49 1.16 0.59
N LEU A 15 3.15 0.27 1.53
CA LEU A 15 3.83 0.08 2.80
C LEU A 15 4.51 -1.28 2.73
N CYS A 16 5.81 -1.27 2.43
CA CYS A 16 6.58 -2.46 2.07
C CYS A 16 7.58 -2.83 3.16
N ASP A 17 7.51 -4.07 3.59
CA ASP A 17 8.52 -4.68 4.44
C ASP A 17 9.86 -4.76 3.71
N GLU A 18 10.92 -4.29 4.33
CA GLU A 18 12.30 -4.43 3.89
C GLU A 18 13.18 -5.10 4.97
N SER A 19 12.57 -5.89 5.86
CA SER A 19 13.32 -6.69 6.83
C SER A 19 14.24 -7.72 6.16
N GLY A 20 15.20 -8.24 6.91
CA GLY A 20 16.21 -9.16 6.39
C GLY A 20 15.61 -10.44 5.78
N SER A 21 14.43 -10.90 6.21
CA SER A 21 13.72 -12.05 5.63
C SER A 21 13.32 -11.84 4.17
N MET A 22 12.96 -10.61 3.80
CA MET A 22 12.59 -10.26 2.43
C MET A 22 13.71 -10.48 1.41
N ASP A 23 14.99 -10.39 1.83
CA ASP A 23 16.15 -10.73 0.98
C ASP A 23 16.28 -12.25 0.78
N ALA A 24 16.22 -13.00 1.88
CA ALA A 24 16.38 -14.45 1.87
C ALA A 24 15.37 -15.18 0.96
N ASN A 25 14.20 -14.59 0.74
CA ASN A 25 13.11 -15.13 -0.07
C ASN A 25 13.02 -14.54 -1.49
N GLY A 26 13.98 -13.70 -1.90
CA GLY A 26 13.93 -12.99 -3.18
C GLY A 26 12.83 -11.93 -3.25
N GLY A 27 12.28 -11.54 -2.10
CA GLY A 27 11.18 -10.59 -1.99
C GLY A 27 11.60 -9.18 -2.42
N ILE A 28 12.73 -8.71 -1.91
CA ILE A 28 13.28 -7.39 -2.28
C ILE A 28 13.55 -7.29 -3.78
N ASP A 29 14.11 -8.33 -4.37
CA ASP A 29 14.33 -8.37 -5.82
C ASP A 29 13.01 -8.31 -6.62
N ALA A 30 11.97 -9.00 -6.14
CA ALA A 30 10.65 -8.96 -6.77
C ALA A 30 10.01 -7.57 -6.65
N VAL A 31 10.11 -6.92 -5.49
CA VAL A 31 9.65 -5.54 -5.27
C VAL A 31 10.39 -4.59 -6.20
N ASN A 32 11.72 -4.63 -6.23
CA ASN A 32 12.55 -3.76 -7.05
C ASN A 32 12.35 -3.94 -8.56
N ARG A 33 11.90 -5.11 -9.01
CA ARG A 33 11.48 -5.32 -10.40
C ARG A 33 10.05 -4.81 -10.66
N GLY A 34 9.14 -5.01 -9.72
CA GLY A 34 7.73 -4.67 -9.90
C GLY A 34 7.41 -3.18 -9.75
N LEU A 35 8.14 -2.43 -8.92
CA LEU A 35 7.94 -0.99 -8.76
C LEU A 35 8.16 -0.19 -10.06
N PRO A 36 9.21 -0.42 -10.86
CA PRO A 36 9.34 0.22 -12.18
C PRO A 36 8.23 -0.15 -13.17
N GLU A 37 7.73 -1.40 -13.15
CA GLU A 37 6.61 -1.82 -14.00
C GLU A 37 5.30 -1.10 -13.62
N LEU A 38 5.05 -0.96 -12.30
CA LEU A 38 3.94 -0.17 -11.76
C LEU A 38 4.05 1.30 -12.22
N HIS A 39 5.22 1.90 -12.04
CA HIS A 39 5.49 3.27 -12.46
C HIS A 39 5.20 3.47 -13.95
N ALA A 40 5.78 2.63 -14.82
CA ALA A 40 5.59 2.72 -16.27
C ALA A 40 4.10 2.60 -16.66
N THR A 41 3.36 1.71 -16.00
CA THR A 41 1.92 1.51 -16.27
C THR A 41 1.09 2.73 -15.87
N ILE A 42 1.32 3.28 -14.68
CA ILE A 42 0.51 4.40 -14.16
C ILE A 42 0.91 5.72 -14.80
N ALA A 43 2.21 6.01 -14.93
CA ALA A 43 2.70 7.23 -15.56
C ALA A 43 2.40 7.27 -17.06
N GLY A 44 2.30 6.12 -17.70
CA GLY A 44 1.96 5.99 -19.12
C GLY A 44 0.46 6.21 -19.44
N ASP A 45 -0.41 6.25 -18.43
CA ASP A 45 -1.85 6.50 -18.60
C ASP A 45 -2.25 7.84 -17.96
N PRO A 46 -2.42 8.91 -18.74
CA PRO A 46 -2.79 10.23 -18.20
C PRO A 46 -4.11 10.24 -17.43
N LEU A 47 -5.11 9.42 -17.82
CA LEU A 47 -6.40 9.36 -17.12
C LEU A 47 -6.26 8.77 -15.71
N VAL A 48 -5.32 7.86 -15.54
CA VAL A 48 -5.02 7.24 -14.24
C VAL A 48 -4.13 8.18 -13.41
N SER A 49 -3.03 8.68 -13.99
CA SER A 49 -2.05 9.48 -13.28
C SER A 49 -2.62 10.82 -12.78
N ASP A 50 -3.57 11.41 -13.49
CA ASP A 50 -4.24 12.64 -13.04
C ASP A 50 -5.10 12.41 -11.79
N LYS A 51 -5.67 11.22 -11.63
CA LYS A 51 -6.63 10.89 -10.56
C LYS A 51 -6.04 10.15 -9.38
N CYS A 52 -4.80 9.72 -9.43
CA CYS A 52 -4.14 9.07 -8.31
C CYS A 52 -2.84 9.78 -7.90
N ARG A 53 -2.41 9.50 -6.69
CA ARG A 53 -1.08 9.82 -6.17
C ARG A 53 -0.54 8.60 -5.48
N ILE A 54 0.74 8.34 -5.64
CA ILE A 54 1.40 7.16 -5.11
C ILE A 54 2.51 7.59 -4.15
N GLY A 55 2.52 7.01 -2.96
CA GLY A 55 3.62 7.11 -2.00
C GLY A 55 4.22 5.73 -1.73
N LEU A 56 5.50 5.67 -1.42
CA LEU A 56 6.20 4.46 -1.00
C LEU A 56 6.84 4.69 0.36
N ILE A 57 6.45 3.87 1.31
CA ILE A 57 7.02 3.81 2.65
C ILE A 57 7.58 2.40 2.82
N THR A 58 8.80 2.30 3.32
CA THR A 58 9.38 1.02 3.73
C THR A 58 9.50 0.95 5.24
N PHE A 59 9.60 -0.26 5.76
CA PHE A 59 9.81 -0.47 7.19
C PHE A 59 10.66 -1.71 7.47
N SER A 60 11.46 -1.58 8.54
CA SER A 60 12.26 -2.64 9.16
C SER A 60 12.36 -2.35 10.66
N ASP A 61 13.51 -2.03 11.21
CA ASP A 61 13.66 -1.49 12.59
C ASP A 61 12.98 -0.13 12.73
N MET A 62 13.02 0.67 11.66
CA MET A 62 12.39 1.98 11.53
C MET A 62 11.57 2.03 10.23
N ALA A 63 10.66 2.97 10.13
CA ALA A 63 9.94 3.24 8.89
C ALA A 63 10.50 4.48 8.19
N GLU A 64 10.54 4.45 6.85
CA GLU A 64 11.08 5.51 6.01
C GLU A 64 10.17 5.81 4.82
N GLU A 65 9.93 7.08 4.54
CA GLU A 65 9.23 7.53 3.34
C GLU A 65 10.21 7.64 2.18
N LEU A 66 10.28 6.62 1.34
CA LEU A 66 11.18 6.59 0.18
C LEU A 66 10.66 7.43 -0.99
N LEU A 67 9.35 7.47 -1.19
CA LEU A 67 8.70 8.30 -2.18
C LEU A 67 7.55 9.06 -1.50
N PRO A 68 7.65 10.39 -1.34
CA PRO A 68 6.51 11.21 -0.94
C PRO A 68 5.34 11.06 -1.90
N LEU A 69 4.11 11.26 -1.41
CA LEU A 69 2.90 11.11 -2.22
C LEU A 69 2.96 11.99 -3.48
N SER A 70 3.10 11.39 -4.65
CA SER A 70 3.41 12.05 -5.92
C SER A 70 2.51 11.62 -7.06
N ASN A 71 2.36 12.48 -8.07
CA ASN A 71 1.94 12.04 -9.40
C ASN A 71 3.12 11.31 -10.05
N LEU A 72 2.93 10.06 -10.44
CA LEU A 72 4.03 9.27 -11.02
C LEU A 72 4.51 9.80 -12.38
N SER A 73 3.71 10.61 -13.09
CA SER A 73 4.18 11.30 -14.30
C SER A 73 5.31 12.31 -14.02
N ASP A 74 5.40 12.81 -12.80
CA ASP A 74 6.43 13.77 -12.37
C ASP A 74 7.65 13.08 -11.75
N VAL A 75 7.59 11.77 -11.55
CA VAL A 75 8.65 10.94 -10.94
C VAL A 75 9.49 10.30 -12.04
N GLN A 76 10.79 10.51 -12.03
CA GLN A 76 11.68 9.94 -13.05
C GLN A 76 11.85 8.43 -12.91
N ALA A 77 11.97 7.94 -11.68
CA ALA A 77 12.11 6.51 -11.38
C ALA A 77 11.63 6.21 -9.96
N MET A 78 11.11 5.02 -9.73
CA MET A 78 10.81 4.56 -8.38
C MET A 78 12.10 4.31 -7.60
N PRO A 79 12.14 4.67 -6.31
CA PRO A 79 13.26 4.31 -5.45
C PRO A 79 13.31 2.79 -5.25
N GLY A 80 14.51 2.26 -5.08
CA GLY A 80 14.72 0.85 -4.73
C GLY A 80 14.60 0.61 -3.24
N CYS A 81 14.14 -0.58 -2.86
CA CYS A 81 14.13 -1.08 -1.49
C CYS A 81 15.41 -1.88 -1.20
N THR A 82 15.86 -1.86 0.06
CA THR A 82 17.07 -2.59 0.48
C THR A 82 16.80 -3.32 1.78
N ALA A 83 16.96 -4.64 1.77
CA ALA A 83 16.71 -5.45 2.96
C ALA A 83 17.66 -5.10 4.11
N LYS A 84 17.09 -4.90 5.30
CA LYS A 84 17.81 -4.53 6.52
C LYS A 84 16.94 -4.79 7.77
N GLY A 85 17.57 -5.03 8.91
CA GLY A 85 16.93 -5.00 10.22
C GLY A 85 15.82 -6.05 10.45
N MET A 86 14.94 -5.72 11.38
CA MET A 86 13.84 -6.56 11.87
C MET A 86 12.50 -6.12 11.24
N THR A 87 11.35 -6.48 11.85
CA THR A 87 10.01 -6.27 11.27
C THR A 87 9.14 -5.50 12.27
N ASN A 88 9.29 -4.17 12.33
CA ASN A 88 8.59 -3.31 13.29
C ASN A 88 7.35 -2.67 12.64
N TYR A 89 6.18 -3.27 12.86
CA TYR A 89 4.91 -2.79 12.30
C TYR A 89 4.41 -1.51 12.95
N GLY A 90 4.71 -1.31 14.25
CA GLY A 90 4.30 -0.12 14.98
C GLY A 90 4.89 1.15 14.40
N GLU A 91 6.17 1.13 14.03
CA GLU A 91 6.83 2.24 13.35
C GLU A 91 6.20 2.52 11.98
N ALA A 92 5.91 1.45 11.22
CA ALA A 92 5.27 1.55 9.92
C ALA A 92 3.90 2.26 10.01
N PHE A 93 3.03 1.83 10.92
CA PHE A 93 1.69 2.41 11.10
C PHE A 93 1.75 3.83 11.67
N ASN A 94 2.68 4.11 12.56
CA ASN A 94 2.86 5.45 13.13
C ASN A 94 3.31 6.45 12.06
N LEU A 95 4.34 6.13 11.28
CA LEU A 95 4.80 6.97 10.18
C LEU A 95 3.70 7.18 9.14
N LEU A 96 3.03 6.10 8.72
CA LEU A 96 1.96 6.16 7.73
C LEU A 96 0.82 7.10 8.19
N ARG A 97 0.43 7.05 9.47
CA ARG A 97 -0.59 7.95 10.03
C ARG A 97 -0.19 9.42 9.92
N VAL A 98 1.07 9.74 10.22
CA VAL A 98 1.61 11.10 10.12
C VAL A 98 1.65 11.58 8.67
N VAL A 99 2.16 10.72 7.76
CA VAL A 99 2.28 11.01 6.33
C VAL A 99 0.89 11.24 5.70
N ILE A 100 -0.08 10.36 5.94
CA ILE A 100 -1.45 10.53 5.43
C ILE A 100 -2.05 11.86 5.91
N SER A 101 -1.88 12.21 7.18
CA SER A 101 -2.43 13.45 7.73
C SER A 101 -1.82 14.68 7.07
N ARG A 102 -0.50 14.71 6.91
CA ARG A 102 0.24 15.77 6.22
C ARG A 102 -0.23 15.92 4.77
N ASP A 103 -0.29 14.81 4.02
CA ASP A 103 -0.55 14.83 2.60
C ASP A 103 -2.00 15.24 2.30
N ILE A 104 -2.97 14.75 3.06
CA ILE A 104 -4.38 15.18 2.93
C ILE A 104 -4.53 16.66 3.26
N ALA A 105 -3.86 17.15 4.30
CA ALA A 105 -3.89 18.58 4.64
C ALA A 105 -3.31 19.44 3.50
N ASN A 106 -2.18 19.02 2.94
CA ASN A 106 -1.54 19.70 1.81
C ASN A 106 -2.44 19.75 0.56
N MET A 107 -3.03 18.60 0.17
CA MET A 107 -3.93 18.55 -0.99
C MET A 107 -5.19 19.40 -0.78
N LYS A 108 -5.79 19.36 0.40
CA LYS A 108 -6.97 20.17 0.73
C LYS A 108 -6.67 21.66 0.72
N SER A 109 -5.48 22.09 1.17
CA SER A 109 -5.06 23.49 1.13
C SER A 109 -4.92 24.02 -0.31
N GLN A 110 -4.69 23.13 -1.27
CA GLN A 110 -4.63 23.42 -2.71
C GLN A 110 -6.01 23.32 -3.39
N GLY A 111 -7.09 23.11 -2.64
CA GLY A 111 -8.44 22.96 -3.18
C GLY A 111 -8.71 21.61 -3.86
N ILE A 112 -7.84 20.61 -3.64
CA ILE A 112 -8.01 19.27 -4.20
C ILE A 112 -8.98 18.48 -3.33
N GLN A 113 -10.00 17.88 -3.94
CA GLN A 113 -10.86 16.91 -3.28
C GLN A 113 -10.10 15.60 -3.11
N VAL A 114 -10.04 15.07 -1.89
CA VAL A 114 -9.28 13.85 -1.58
C VAL A 114 -10.23 12.74 -1.17
N TYR A 115 -10.17 11.62 -1.89
CA TYR A 115 -10.85 10.39 -1.49
C TYR A 115 -10.13 9.72 -0.30
N ARG A 116 -10.81 8.76 0.34
CA ARG A 116 -10.22 7.97 1.42
C ARG A 116 -8.98 7.23 0.91
N PRO A 117 -7.83 7.38 1.55
CA PRO A 117 -6.59 6.71 1.14
C PRO A 117 -6.72 5.19 1.12
N ALA A 118 -6.01 4.56 0.20
CA ALA A 118 -5.81 3.12 0.18
C ALA A 118 -4.34 2.79 0.44
N VAL A 119 -4.11 1.75 1.23
CA VAL A 119 -2.78 1.27 1.63
C VAL A 119 -2.63 -0.17 1.18
N PHE A 120 -1.53 -0.47 0.53
CA PHE A 120 -1.10 -1.83 0.22
C PHE A 120 0.03 -2.20 1.18
N PHE A 121 -0.31 -2.98 2.19
CA PHE A 121 0.65 -3.49 3.18
C PHE A 121 1.22 -4.81 2.69
N ILE A 122 2.53 -4.91 2.57
CA ILE A 122 3.23 -6.08 2.04
C ILE A 122 4.31 -6.52 3.03
N THR A 123 4.27 -7.79 3.46
CA THR A 123 5.25 -8.37 4.41
C THR A 123 5.43 -9.87 4.18
N ASP A 124 6.58 -10.39 4.55
CA ASP A 124 6.88 -11.83 4.61
C ASP A 124 7.07 -12.34 6.05
N GLY A 125 7.03 -11.45 7.06
CA GLY A 125 7.43 -11.73 8.43
C GLY A 125 6.33 -11.62 9.47
N GLU A 126 6.70 -12.05 10.67
CA GLU A 126 5.95 -11.77 11.89
C GLU A 126 6.43 -10.46 12.48
N PRO A 127 5.54 -9.64 13.08
CA PRO A 127 5.96 -8.42 13.75
C PRO A 127 6.84 -8.75 14.96
N THR A 128 7.85 -7.90 15.17
CA THR A 128 8.77 -8.02 16.31
C THR A 128 8.44 -7.07 17.45
N ASP A 129 7.32 -6.34 17.34
CA ASP A 129 6.87 -5.30 18.27
C ASP A 129 5.38 -5.40 18.62
N ASP A 130 4.93 -4.59 19.58
CA ASP A 130 3.54 -4.41 19.97
C ASP A 130 2.88 -3.35 19.07
N TRP A 131 2.40 -3.75 17.93
CA TRP A 131 1.92 -2.87 16.85
C TRP A 131 0.41 -2.54 16.91
N GLU A 132 -0.41 -3.31 17.63
CA GLU A 132 -1.88 -3.22 17.57
C GLU A 132 -2.41 -1.84 17.98
N ALA A 133 -1.77 -1.19 18.95
CA ALA A 133 -2.16 0.15 19.37
C ALA A 133 -1.95 1.19 18.25
N ASN A 134 -0.84 1.11 17.53
CA ASN A 134 -0.54 2.01 16.40
C ASN A 134 -1.44 1.73 15.20
N HIS A 135 -1.75 0.46 14.91
CA HIS A 135 -2.71 0.07 13.89
C HIS A 135 -4.11 0.62 14.20
N ARG A 136 -4.58 0.47 15.45
CA ARG A 136 -5.88 1.02 15.89
C ARG A 136 -5.90 2.55 15.75
N ALA A 137 -4.84 3.25 16.17
CA ALA A 137 -4.73 4.69 16.03
C ALA A 137 -4.78 5.15 14.56
N LEU A 138 -4.31 4.33 13.63
CA LEU A 138 -4.38 4.59 12.19
C LEU A 138 -5.78 4.30 11.62
N THR A 139 -6.43 3.19 12.03
CA THR A 139 -7.59 2.62 11.33
C THR A 139 -8.94 2.91 11.97
N ASP A 140 -9.00 3.27 13.26
CA ASP A 140 -10.24 3.62 13.94
C ASP A 140 -10.76 4.99 13.47
N LYS A 141 -11.89 4.99 12.78
CA LYS A 141 -12.53 6.20 12.24
C LYS A 141 -13.00 7.20 13.29
N ASN A 142 -13.22 6.74 14.52
CA ASN A 142 -13.61 7.61 15.64
C ASN A 142 -12.42 8.42 16.17
N VAL A 143 -11.22 7.89 16.02
CA VAL A 143 -9.94 8.49 16.44
C VAL A 143 -9.26 9.21 15.28
N ASN A 144 -9.30 8.59 14.09
CA ASN A 144 -8.67 9.10 12.88
C ASN A 144 -9.71 9.26 11.75
N PRO A 145 -10.25 10.46 11.51
CA PRO A 145 -11.18 10.69 10.39
C PRO A 145 -10.60 10.37 9.02
N GLN A 146 -9.27 10.33 8.91
CA GLN A 146 -8.51 10.02 7.70
C GLN A 146 -8.12 8.54 7.60
N ALA A 147 -8.65 7.69 8.49
CA ALA A 147 -8.37 6.24 8.52
C ALA A 147 -8.43 5.62 7.12
N PRO A 148 -7.34 5.00 6.63
CA PRO A 148 -7.28 4.46 5.27
C PRO A 148 -8.03 3.13 5.14
N HIS A 149 -8.23 2.72 3.89
CA HIS A 149 -8.48 1.32 3.56
C HIS A 149 -7.15 0.58 3.47
N ILE A 150 -6.98 -0.52 4.19
CA ILE A 150 -5.77 -1.35 4.11
C ILE A 150 -6.11 -2.65 3.39
N ILE A 151 -5.33 -2.95 2.35
CA ILE A 151 -5.29 -4.24 1.67
C ILE A 151 -3.96 -4.88 2.07
N ALA A 152 -4.01 -5.94 2.86
CA ALA A 152 -2.83 -6.59 3.40
C ALA A 152 -2.44 -7.84 2.60
N PHE A 153 -1.15 -8.00 2.35
CA PHE A 153 -0.57 -9.13 1.63
C PHE A 153 0.54 -9.77 2.46
N GLY A 154 0.38 -11.04 2.78
CA GLY A 154 1.42 -11.86 3.41
C GLY A 154 2.03 -12.83 2.43
N VAL A 155 3.36 -12.95 2.42
CA VAL A 155 4.11 -13.93 1.61
C VAL A 155 5.04 -14.76 2.49
N ALA A 156 5.67 -15.78 1.95
CA ALA A 156 6.77 -16.54 2.56
C ALA A 156 6.50 -17.12 3.96
N GLY A 157 5.25 -17.39 4.30
CA GLY A 157 4.91 -17.94 5.61
C GLY A 157 4.45 -16.92 6.65
N ALA A 158 4.17 -15.69 6.23
CA ALA A 158 3.51 -14.70 7.08
C ALA A 158 2.22 -15.29 7.71
N ASN A 159 1.93 -14.90 8.95
CA ASN A 159 0.83 -15.46 9.72
C ASN A 159 -0.53 -14.95 9.22
N PRO A 160 -1.44 -15.82 8.74
CA PRO A 160 -2.74 -15.40 8.25
C PRO A 160 -3.57 -14.61 9.27
N ALA A 161 -3.48 -14.96 10.57
CA ALA A 161 -4.22 -14.26 11.62
C ALA A 161 -3.72 -12.82 11.81
N VAL A 162 -2.40 -12.59 11.68
CA VAL A 162 -1.81 -11.25 11.73
C VAL A 162 -2.22 -10.45 10.50
N ILE A 163 -2.11 -11.03 9.30
CA ILE A 163 -2.49 -10.38 8.04
C ILE A 163 -4.00 -10.03 8.04
N GLY A 164 -4.85 -10.92 8.56
CA GLY A 164 -6.29 -10.68 8.71
C GLY A 164 -6.63 -9.52 9.67
N LYS A 165 -5.85 -9.32 10.74
CA LYS A 165 -6.00 -8.18 11.66
C LYS A 165 -5.57 -6.85 11.02
N ILE A 166 -4.54 -6.88 10.17
CA ILE A 166 -4.00 -5.67 9.52
C ILE A 166 -4.95 -5.15 8.45
N GLY A 167 -5.53 -6.04 7.64
CA GLY A 167 -6.43 -5.68 6.56
C GLY A 167 -7.73 -5.07 7.06
N THR A 168 -8.11 -3.90 6.54
CA THR A 168 -9.43 -3.28 6.82
C THR A 168 -10.38 -3.37 5.64
N LYS A 169 -9.86 -3.69 4.45
CA LYS A 169 -10.63 -3.81 3.21
C LYS A 169 -10.50 -5.19 2.57
N ALA A 170 -9.31 -5.75 2.58
CA ALA A 170 -9.01 -7.11 2.14
C ALA A 170 -7.71 -7.61 2.77
N ALA A 171 -7.56 -8.91 2.86
CA ALA A 171 -6.34 -9.56 3.29
C ALA A 171 -6.09 -10.82 2.46
N PHE A 172 -4.86 -11.05 2.04
CA PHE A 172 -4.45 -12.16 1.20
C PHE A 172 -3.15 -12.77 1.72
N ILE A 173 -3.04 -14.09 1.61
CA ILE A 173 -1.83 -14.83 1.97
C ILE A 173 -1.36 -15.67 0.79
N ALA A 174 -0.06 -15.71 0.54
CA ALA A 174 0.52 -16.59 -0.48
C ALA A 174 0.27 -18.06 -0.12
N ASN A 175 -0.12 -18.86 -1.11
CA ASN A 175 -0.37 -20.27 -0.93
C ASN A 175 0.91 -21.04 -0.62
N GLN A 176 0.80 -22.11 0.14
CA GLN A 176 1.96 -22.98 0.44
C GLN A 176 2.56 -23.53 -0.86
N GLY A 177 3.90 -23.50 -0.95
CA GLY A 177 4.64 -24.00 -2.09
C GLY A 177 4.75 -23.01 -3.27
N VAL A 178 4.13 -21.85 -3.18
CA VAL A 178 4.35 -20.77 -4.15
C VAL A 178 5.67 -20.07 -3.81
N ASP A 179 6.51 -19.88 -4.81
CA ASP A 179 7.74 -19.10 -4.66
C ASP A 179 7.43 -17.66 -4.24
N PRO A 180 8.05 -17.13 -3.16
CA PRO A 180 7.72 -15.82 -2.63
C PRO A 180 7.92 -14.68 -3.61
N GLY A 181 8.97 -14.73 -4.43
CA GLY A 181 9.22 -13.74 -5.47
C GLY A 181 8.13 -13.73 -6.55
N ASN A 182 7.62 -14.91 -6.93
CA ASN A 182 6.49 -15.02 -7.85
C ASN A 182 5.19 -14.52 -7.22
N ALA A 183 4.93 -14.82 -5.95
CA ALA A 183 3.78 -14.30 -5.22
C ALA A 183 3.80 -12.77 -5.17
N LEU A 184 4.94 -12.17 -4.83
CA LEU A 184 5.11 -10.71 -4.80
C LEU A 184 4.93 -10.06 -6.18
N LYS A 185 5.42 -10.69 -7.25
CA LYS A 185 5.19 -10.21 -8.62
C LYS A 185 3.69 -10.14 -8.93
N GLU A 186 2.92 -11.19 -8.61
CA GLU A 186 1.47 -11.21 -8.85
C GLU A 186 0.73 -10.23 -7.92
N ILE A 187 1.19 -10.02 -6.69
CA ILE A 187 0.68 -9.01 -5.77
C ILE A 187 0.88 -7.61 -6.35
N LEU A 188 2.08 -7.26 -6.80
CA LEU A 188 2.37 -5.95 -7.40
C LEU A 188 1.56 -5.69 -8.68
N LYS A 189 1.37 -6.72 -9.51
CA LYS A 189 0.48 -6.65 -10.66
C LYS A 189 -0.99 -6.43 -10.27
N SER A 190 -1.49 -7.12 -9.24
CA SER A 190 -2.84 -6.93 -8.72
C SER A 190 -3.02 -5.53 -8.12
N LEU A 191 -1.99 -5.01 -7.44
CA LEU A 191 -1.94 -3.66 -6.92
C LEU A 191 -2.04 -2.64 -8.06
N THR A 192 -1.23 -2.78 -9.10
CA THR A 192 -1.28 -1.92 -10.30
C THR A 192 -2.69 -1.93 -10.91
N ASN A 193 -3.28 -3.10 -11.11
CA ASN A 193 -4.64 -3.23 -11.65
C ASN A 193 -5.70 -2.58 -10.72
N THR A 194 -5.53 -2.70 -9.40
CA THR A 194 -6.42 -2.06 -8.42
C THR A 194 -6.34 -0.53 -8.54
N ILE A 195 -5.14 0.04 -8.68
CA ILE A 195 -4.95 1.48 -8.89
C ILE A 195 -5.61 1.94 -10.20
N VAL A 196 -5.28 1.28 -11.31
CA VAL A 196 -5.83 1.61 -12.64
C VAL A 196 -7.35 1.56 -12.64
N ASN A 197 -7.95 0.46 -12.19
CA ASN A 197 -9.41 0.31 -12.19
C ASN A 197 -10.11 1.29 -11.25
N SER A 198 -9.52 1.57 -10.08
CA SER A 198 -10.07 2.52 -9.12
C SER A 198 -10.04 3.96 -9.64
N SER A 199 -9.04 4.31 -10.45
CA SER A 199 -8.81 5.66 -10.96
C SER A 199 -9.48 5.93 -12.31
N SER A 200 -9.82 4.90 -13.08
CA SER A 200 -10.36 5.03 -14.45
C SER A 200 -11.80 5.56 -14.50
N SER A 201 -12.56 5.53 -13.39
CA SER A 201 -13.96 6.00 -13.37
C SER A 201 -14.05 7.52 -13.22
N SER A 202 -15.19 8.10 -13.60
CA SER A 202 -15.49 9.53 -13.37
C SER A 202 -15.55 9.88 -11.87
N SER A 203 -15.90 8.91 -11.04
CA SER A 203 -15.90 9.02 -9.57
C SER A 203 -15.00 7.91 -9.03
N PRO A 204 -13.71 8.20 -8.76
CA PRO A 204 -12.77 7.20 -8.26
C PRO A 204 -13.27 6.50 -7.00
N THR A 205 -13.31 5.19 -7.04
CA THR A 205 -13.74 4.34 -5.92
C THR A 205 -12.78 3.17 -5.82
N LEU A 206 -12.34 2.84 -4.60
CA LEU A 206 -11.43 1.71 -4.38
C LEU A 206 -12.09 0.38 -4.82
N MET A 207 -11.61 -0.15 -5.93
CA MET A 207 -12.05 -1.41 -6.52
C MET A 207 -11.01 -2.50 -6.22
N VAL A 208 -11.20 -3.22 -5.12
CA VAL A 208 -10.29 -4.33 -4.77
C VAL A 208 -10.53 -5.49 -5.73
N GLN A 209 -9.47 -5.96 -6.36
CA GLN A 209 -9.49 -7.12 -7.24
C GLN A 209 -9.74 -8.42 -6.45
N GLN A 210 -10.07 -9.49 -7.17
CA GLN A 210 -10.04 -10.85 -6.62
C GLN A 210 -8.62 -11.18 -6.12
N ALA A 211 -8.50 -12.23 -5.29
CA ALA A 211 -7.21 -12.67 -4.78
C ALA A 211 -6.19 -12.81 -5.92
N PRO A 212 -4.98 -12.25 -5.79
CA PRO A 212 -3.91 -12.43 -6.77
C PRO A 212 -3.62 -13.91 -7.03
N THR A 213 -3.16 -14.23 -8.23
CA THR A 213 -2.77 -15.61 -8.55
C THR A 213 -1.74 -16.15 -7.54
N GLY A 214 -1.98 -17.33 -7.02
CA GLY A 214 -1.12 -17.94 -5.99
C GLY A 214 -1.34 -17.43 -4.57
N THR A 215 -2.41 -16.67 -4.33
CA THR A 215 -2.82 -16.25 -2.98
C THR A 215 -4.24 -16.71 -2.65
N THR A 216 -4.55 -16.73 -1.37
CA THR A 216 -5.90 -17.02 -0.83
C THR A 216 -6.36 -15.84 0.03
N ALA A 217 -7.63 -15.46 -0.08
CA ALA A 217 -8.22 -14.46 0.79
C ALA A 217 -8.29 -14.95 2.24
N VAL A 218 -7.92 -14.07 3.16
CA VAL A 218 -7.98 -14.32 4.60
C VAL A 218 -9.19 -13.56 5.16
N PRO A 219 -9.97 -14.15 6.07
CA PRO A 219 -11.02 -13.43 6.78
C PRO A 219 -10.43 -12.22 7.51
N LEU A 220 -11.12 -11.08 7.42
CA LEU A 220 -10.76 -9.91 8.20
C LEU A 220 -11.21 -10.12 9.65
N ASP A 221 -10.33 -9.79 10.58
CA ASP A 221 -10.70 -9.74 11.98
C ASP A 221 -11.42 -8.40 12.23
N THR A 222 -12.75 -8.48 12.31
CA THR A 222 -13.59 -7.32 12.63
C THR A 222 -13.63 -7.14 14.14
N MET A 223 -12.89 -6.17 14.64
CA MET A 223 -13.04 -5.68 16.02
C MET A 223 -14.28 -4.79 16.18
#